data_d1367c6f791cbde4240d7e101191f03d
#
_entry.id   d1367c6f791cbde4240d7e101191f03d
#
_cell.length_a   1.000
_cell.length_b   1.000
_cell.length_c   1.000
_cell.angle_alpha   90.00
_cell.angle_beta   90.00
_cell.angle_gamma   90.00
#
_symmetry.space_group_name_H-M   'P 1'
#
loop_
_entity.id
_entity.type
_entity.pdbx_description
1 polymer ?
#
loop_
_entity_poly.entity_id
_entity_poly.type
_entity_poly.pdbx_seq_one_letter_code
_entity_poly.pdbx_strand_id
1 'polypeptide(L)'
;MHLLNKYVKYLSFLLIFFLFTICLIIFNFDYYVYSVTQVPSNNVNKQIEICCTWGSKLADGILTYKINNAKPEIKELVLSALEYWEQNIQGIHFKEANNREQVDIKISFRHDNGKVAGQTITSSDSNGFIFNTHVLLAEKAFGKQLNKNMIEYIAKHEIGHALGLGHANFKESIMSSLVYHSHNEISDCERKAIAEANKWKLIDNSSIPKLNKNKVYLLC
;
A
#
# COMPACT_ATOMS: atom_id res chain seq x y z
N MET A 1 -6.63 -23.99 -64.63
CA MET A 1 -6.63 -22.57 -64.25
C MET A 1 -7.75 -22.16 -63.26
N HIS A 2 -8.94 -22.76 -63.30
CA HIS A 2 -10.07 -22.40 -62.43
C HIS A 2 -9.91 -22.83 -60.96
N LEU A 3 -9.24 -23.95 -60.67
CA LEU A 3 -9.01 -24.42 -59.28
C LEU A 3 -7.98 -23.59 -58.54
N LEU A 4 -6.92 -23.14 -59.18
CA LEU A 4 -5.88 -22.30 -58.57
C LEU A 4 -6.45 -20.95 -58.09
N ASN A 5 -7.34 -20.38 -58.85
CA ASN A 5 -7.98 -19.09 -58.54
C ASN A 5 -8.94 -19.20 -57.34
N LYS A 6 -9.51 -20.38 -57.10
CA LYS A 6 -10.37 -20.65 -55.95
C LYS A 6 -9.56 -20.79 -54.66
N TYR A 7 -8.40 -21.45 -54.73
CA TYR A 7 -7.49 -21.57 -53.56
C TYR A 7 -6.87 -20.24 -53.17
N VAL A 8 -6.49 -19.39 -54.12
CA VAL A 8 -5.95 -18.06 -53.85
C VAL A 8 -6.99 -17.18 -53.15
N LYS A 9 -8.26 -17.24 -53.57
CA LYS A 9 -9.35 -16.51 -52.89
C LYS A 9 -9.60 -17.01 -51.47
N TYR A 10 -9.54 -18.32 -51.22
CA TYR A 10 -9.69 -18.89 -49.90
C TYR A 10 -8.54 -18.52 -48.97
N LEU A 11 -7.31 -18.50 -49.48
CA LEU A 11 -6.12 -18.13 -48.71
C LEU A 11 -6.16 -16.63 -48.31
N SER A 12 -6.59 -15.76 -49.23
CA SER A 12 -6.74 -14.35 -48.96
C SER A 12 -7.84 -14.07 -47.92
N PHE A 13 -8.94 -14.83 -47.95
CA PHE A 13 -10.02 -14.71 -46.98
C PHE A 13 -9.59 -15.12 -45.56
N LEU A 14 -8.83 -16.22 -45.45
CA LEU A 14 -8.25 -16.69 -44.20
C LEU A 14 -7.25 -15.70 -43.63
N LEU A 15 -6.43 -15.09 -44.49
CA LEU A 15 -5.44 -14.09 -44.07
C LEU A 15 -6.12 -12.82 -43.53
N ILE A 16 -7.17 -12.34 -44.19
CA ILE A 16 -7.95 -11.17 -43.75
C ILE A 16 -8.67 -11.49 -42.44
N PHE A 17 -9.24 -12.68 -42.29
CA PHE A 17 -9.88 -13.08 -41.04
C PHE A 17 -8.90 -13.19 -39.89
N PHE A 18 -7.69 -13.71 -40.12
CA PHE A 18 -6.62 -13.78 -39.12
C PHE A 18 -6.10 -12.40 -38.69
N LEU A 19 -5.94 -11.48 -39.66
CA LEU A 19 -5.57 -10.09 -39.36
C LEU A 19 -6.68 -9.38 -38.60
N PHE A 20 -7.95 -9.64 -38.90
CA PHE A 20 -9.08 -9.06 -38.19
C PHE A 20 -9.18 -9.57 -36.74
N THR A 21 -8.91 -10.88 -36.50
CA THR A 21 -8.89 -11.43 -35.15
C THR A 21 -7.71 -10.89 -34.33
N ILE A 22 -6.53 -10.70 -34.93
CA ILE A 22 -5.38 -10.06 -34.28
C ILE A 22 -5.70 -8.61 -33.94
N CYS A 23 -6.33 -7.87 -34.85
CA CYS A 23 -6.76 -6.49 -34.61
C CYS A 23 -7.75 -6.40 -33.44
N LEU A 24 -8.73 -7.31 -33.37
CA LEU A 24 -9.68 -7.38 -32.24
C LEU A 24 -9.00 -7.72 -30.93
N ILE A 25 -7.97 -8.56 -30.93
CA ILE A 25 -7.19 -8.88 -29.72
C ILE A 25 -6.37 -7.67 -29.26
N ILE A 26 -5.73 -6.95 -30.19
CA ILE A 26 -4.96 -5.75 -29.88
C ILE A 26 -5.87 -4.63 -29.36
N PHE A 27 -7.02 -4.39 -30.01
CA PHE A 27 -7.99 -3.38 -29.55
C PHE A 27 -8.65 -3.75 -28.21
N ASN A 28 -8.82 -5.01 -27.88
CA ASN A 28 -9.33 -5.41 -26.56
C ASN A 28 -8.26 -5.34 -25.47
N PHE A 29 -6.97 -5.36 -25.80
CA PHE A 29 -5.89 -5.20 -24.83
C PHE A 29 -5.74 -3.77 -24.35
N ASP A 30 -6.03 -2.78 -25.20
CA ASP A 30 -6.02 -1.36 -24.83
C ASP A 30 -7.27 -0.95 -24.04
N TYR A 31 -8.38 -1.67 -24.14
CA TYR A 31 -9.62 -1.32 -23.44
C TYR A 31 -9.65 -1.71 -21.96
N TYR A 32 -8.76 -2.60 -21.52
CA TYR A 32 -8.70 -3.02 -20.11
C TYR A 32 -7.83 -2.11 -19.21
N VAL A 33 -7.10 -1.17 -19.79
CA VAL A 33 -6.26 -0.21 -19.06
C VAL A 33 -6.98 1.13 -18.80
N TYR A 34 -8.15 1.37 -19.39
CA TYR A 34 -8.79 2.71 -19.41
C TYR A 34 -10.19 2.78 -18.80
N SER A 35 -10.53 1.94 -17.85
CA SER A 35 -11.69 2.23 -16.98
C SER A 35 -11.28 2.65 -15.58
N VAL A 36 -10.23 3.47 -15.47
CA VAL A 36 -10.17 4.42 -14.37
C VAL A 36 -11.16 5.52 -14.76
N THR A 37 -12.34 5.47 -14.18
CA THR A 37 -13.25 6.61 -14.17
C THR A 37 -12.42 7.83 -13.85
N GLN A 38 -12.28 8.74 -14.83
CA GLN A 38 -11.81 10.08 -14.55
C GLN A 38 -12.77 10.64 -13.52
N VAL A 39 -12.36 10.63 -12.26
CA VAL A 39 -13.01 11.46 -11.25
C VAL A 39 -12.85 12.88 -11.77
N PRO A 40 -13.95 13.60 -12.02
CA PRO A 40 -13.85 14.96 -12.50
C PRO A 40 -12.97 15.75 -11.52
N SER A 41 -12.03 16.50 -12.00
CA SER A 41 -11.13 17.37 -11.25
C SER A 41 -11.88 18.61 -10.71
N ASN A 42 -12.96 18.38 -9.99
CA ASN A 42 -13.67 19.41 -9.26
C ASN A 42 -13.26 19.28 -7.80
N ASN A 43 -12.36 20.14 -7.31
CA ASN A 43 -12.09 20.48 -5.91
C ASN A 43 -12.42 19.38 -4.88
N VAL A 44 -11.97 18.15 -5.13
CA VAL A 44 -12.05 17.11 -4.12
C VAL A 44 -10.97 17.47 -3.10
N ASN A 45 -11.40 17.90 -1.92
CA ASN A 45 -10.49 18.15 -0.82
C ASN A 45 -9.59 16.93 -0.63
N LYS A 46 -8.29 17.13 -0.70
CA LYS A 46 -7.32 16.08 -0.41
C LYS A 46 -7.53 15.62 1.01
N GLN A 47 -7.67 14.32 1.20
CA GLN A 47 -7.91 13.74 2.52
C GLN A 47 -7.23 12.37 2.65
N ILE A 48 -6.88 12.05 3.88
CA ILE A 48 -6.33 10.75 4.27
C ILE A 48 -7.19 10.15 5.38
N GLU A 49 -7.45 8.86 5.28
CA GLU A 49 -8.17 8.10 6.30
C GLU A 49 -7.25 7.81 7.49
N ILE A 50 -7.77 7.96 8.71
CA ILE A 50 -7.16 7.45 9.94
C ILE A 50 -8.03 6.27 10.38
N CYS A 51 -7.47 5.06 10.35
CA CYS A 51 -8.23 3.87 10.71
C CYS A 51 -8.24 3.60 12.21
N CYS A 52 -7.14 3.87 12.85
CA CYS A 52 -6.86 3.36 14.19
C CYS A 52 -5.64 4.05 14.81
N THR A 53 -5.36 3.74 16.08
CA THR A 53 -4.26 4.35 16.83
C THR A 53 -3.66 3.37 17.84
N TRP A 54 -2.39 3.56 18.17
CA TRP A 54 -1.68 2.66 19.08
C TRP A 54 -2.07 2.78 20.56
N GLY A 55 -2.75 3.82 20.95
CA GLY A 55 -3.16 3.97 22.32
C GLY A 55 -1.98 4.11 23.30
N SER A 56 -2.20 3.75 24.54
CA SER A 56 -1.20 3.79 25.61
C SER A 56 0.08 2.99 25.29
N LYS A 57 0.03 2.07 24.35
CA LYS A 57 1.22 1.31 23.88
C LYS A 57 2.30 2.21 23.29
N LEU A 58 1.93 3.37 22.76
CA LEU A 58 2.86 4.34 22.21
C LEU A 58 3.23 5.45 23.20
N ALA A 59 2.93 5.30 24.50
CA ALA A 59 3.17 6.33 25.50
C ALA A 59 4.65 6.70 25.64
N ASP A 60 5.56 5.74 25.51
CA ASP A 60 7.01 5.94 25.51
C ASP A 60 7.59 6.32 24.13
N GLY A 61 6.76 6.35 23.09
CA GLY A 61 7.17 6.65 21.72
C GLY A 61 7.82 5.49 20.99
N ILE A 62 7.83 4.26 21.53
CA ILE A 62 8.54 3.14 20.95
C ILE A 62 7.56 2.11 20.41
N LEU A 63 7.72 1.72 19.15
CA LEU A 63 7.06 0.56 18.54
C LEU A 63 8.11 -0.52 18.26
N THR A 64 7.89 -1.70 18.83
CA THR A 64 8.78 -2.84 18.60
C THR A 64 8.43 -3.53 17.29
N TYR A 65 9.44 -3.90 16.51
CA TYR A 65 9.23 -4.64 15.26
C TYR A 65 10.07 -5.91 15.18
N LYS A 66 9.63 -6.83 14.34
CA LYS A 66 10.38 -8.05 13.98
C LYS A 66 10.20 -8.37 12.51
N ILE A 67 11.32 -8.54 11.81
CA ILE A 67 11.35 -8.93 10.41
C ILE A 67 11.63 -10.44 10.32
N ASN A 68 10.73 -11.19 9.71
CA ASN A 68 10.83 -12.64 9.57
C ASN A 68 11.00 -13.05 8.10
N ASN A 69 11.83 -14.06 7.88
CA ASN A 69 12.01 -14.73 6.58
C ASN A 69 12.40 -13.78 5.44
N ALA A 70 13.16 -12.71 5.73
CA ALA A 70 13.69 -11.80 4.74
C ALA A 70 15.07 -12.22 4.28
N LYS A 71 15.36 -12.09 2.99
CA LYS A 71 16.73 -12.09 2.48
C LYS A 71 17.43 -10.82 2.98
N PRO A 72 18.76 -10.85 3.20
CA PRO A 72 19.49 -9.68 3.72
C PRO A 72 19.19 -8.38 2.95
N GLU A 73 19.26 -8.44 1.62
CA GLU A 73 19.01 -7.28 0.75
C GLU A 73 17.59 -6.74 0.83
N ILE A 74 16.61 -7.59 1.17
CA ILE A 74 15.20 -7.19 1.36
C ILE A 74 15.00 -6.65 2.78
N LYS A 75 15.69 -7.22 3.77
CA LYS A 75 15.66 -6.69 5.15
C LYS A 75 16.12 -5.23 5.17
N GLU A 76 17.20 -4.90 4.45
CA GLU A 76 17.72 -3.53 4.36
C GLU A 76 16.69 -2.54 3.80
N LEU A 77 15.87 -2.93 2.81
CA LEU A 77 14.83 -2.07 2.26
C LEU A 77 13.73 -1.75 3.28
N VAL A 78 13.39 -2.72 4.12
CA VAL A 78 12.41 -2.52 5.21
C VAL A 78 13.00 -1.64 6.31
N LEU A 79 14.26 -1.84 6.67
CA LEU A 79 14.95 -0.98 7.64
C LEU A 79 15.00 0.46 7.15
N SER A 80 15.32 0.67 5.86
CA SER A 80 15.26 1.99 5.21
C SER A 80 13.86 2.60 5.28
N ALA A 81 12.82 1.81 5.09
CA ALA A 81 11.43 2.29 5.17
C ALA A 81 11.02 2.68 6.61
N LEU A 82 11.43 1.91 7.63
CA LEU A 82 11.20 2.23 9.04
C LEU A 82 11.95 3.51 9.42
N GLU A 83 13.23 3.60 9.09
CA GLU A 83 14.06 4.78 9.34
C GLU A 83 13.48 6.03 8.66
N TYR A 84 12.99 5.89 7.42
CA TYR A 84 12.37 6.99 6.68
C TYR A 84 11.12 7.52 7.40
N TRP A 85 10.26 6.65 7.95
CA TRP A 85 9.14 7.09 8.76
C TRP A 85 9.61 7.77 10.05
N GLU A 86 10.56 7.16 10.77
CA GLU A 86 11.10 7.70 12.01
C GLU A 86 11.68 9.12 11.84
N GLN A 87 12.38 9.37 10.73
CA GLN A 87 12.93 10.68 10.42
C GLN A 87 11.87 11.74 10.06
N ASN A 88 10.70 11.31 9.57
CA ASN A 88 9.65 12.20 9.08
C ASN A 88 8.48 12.40 10.04
N ILE A 89 8.41 11.68 11.15
CA ILE A 89 7.37 11.81 12.18
C ILE A 89 7.99 12.07 13.53
N GLN A 90 7.29 12.84 14.38
CA GLN A 90 7.81 13.16 15.69
C GLN A 90 7.33 12.19 16.76
N GLY A 91 8.24 11.80 17.65
CA GLY A 91 7.92 11.06 18.86
C GLY A 91 7.50 9.60 18.65
N ILE A 92 7.84 9.02 17.51
CA ILE A 92 7.71 7.57 17.25
C ILE A 92 9.08 7.05 16.81
N HIS A 93 9.53 6.00 17.48
CA HIS A 93 10.79 5.30 17.23
C HIS A 93 10.52 3.81 17.05
N PHE A 94 11.27 3.19 16.16
CA PHE A 94 11.18 1.75 15.91
C PHE A 94 12.35 1.01 16.53
N LYS A 95 12.06 -0.03 17.30
CA LYS A 95 13.06 -0.86 17.97
C LYS A 95 12.91 -2.31 17.56
N GLU A 96 13.98 -2.96 17.11
CA GLU A 96 13.95 -4.40 16.82
C GLU A 96 13.72 -5.19 18.12
N ALA A 97 12.68 -6.01 18.14
CA ALA A 97 12.29 -6.78 19.31
C ALA A 97 13.24 -7.96 19.54
N ASN A 98 13.55 -8.23 20.81
CA ASN A 98 14.23 -9.46 21.20
C ASN A 98 13.32 -10.68 21.02
N ASN A 99 13.90 -11.89 20.91
CA ASN A 99 13.17 -13.13 20.63
C ASN A 99 12.08 -13.50 21.65
N ARG A 100 12.07 -12.90 22.84
CA ARG A 100 11.14 -13.19 23.94
C ARG A 100 10.10 -12.10 24.17
N GLU A 101 10.18 -10.99 23.43
CA GLU A 101 9.29 -9.84 23.61
C GLU A 101 8.04 -9.96 22.74
N GLN A 102 6.94 -9.42 23.23
CA GLN A 102 5.74 -9.20 22.40
C GLN A 102 6.08 -8.15 21.36
N VAL A 103 5.74 -8.41 20.11
CA VAL A 103 6.08 -7.57 18.97
C VAL A 103 4.85 -6.77 18.56
N ASP A 104 5.02 -5.44 18.43
CA ASP A 104 3.96 -4.54 17.97
C ASP A 104 3.74 -4.68 16.46
N ILE A 105 4.83 -4.65 15.69
CA ILE A 105 4.80 -4.73 14.22
C ILE A 105 5.57 -5.96 13.75
N LYS A 106 4.84 -6.98 13.31
CA LYS A 106 5.44 -8.15 12.65
C LYS A 106 5.52 -7.88 11.15
N ILE A 107 6.71 -8.05 10.55
CA ILE A 107 6.94 -7.89 9.11
C ILE A 107 7.36 -9.23 8.54
N SER A 108 6.68 -9.68 7.49
CA SER A 108 6.94 -10.98 6.86
C SER A 108 6.88 -10.87 5.35
N PHE A 109 7.55 -11.81 4.68
CA PHE A 109 7.64 -11.84 3.23
C PHE A 109 6.94 -13.08 2.67
N ARG A 110 6.31 -12.89 1.51
CA ARG A 110 5.81 -13.98 0.66
C ARG A 110 6.51 -13.91 -0.68
N HIS A 111 6.88 -15.06 -1.21
CA HIS A 111 7.52 -15.13 -2.53
C HIS A 111 6.59 -14.62 -3.63
N ASP A 112 5.32 -15.04 -3.60
CA ASP A 112 4.27 -14.59 -4.52
C ASP A 112 2.98 -14.38 -3.73
N ASN A 113 2.31 -13.28 -3.95
CA ASN A 113 1.04 -12.93 -3.32
C ASN A 113 -0.04 -12.60 -4.37
N GLY A 114 0.05 -13.17 -5.54
CA GLY A 114 -0.92 -12.98 -6.63
C GLY A 114 -0.96 -11.53 -7.13
N LYS A 115 -2.05 -10.84 -6.88
CA LYS A 115 -2.24 -9.43 -7.29
C LYS A 115 -1.93 -8.42 -6.17
N VAL A 116 -1.52 -8.86 -5.00
CA VAL A 116 -1.29 -8.01 -3.83
C VAL A 116 0.20 -7.87 -3.59
N ALA A 117 0.73 -6.66 -3.74
CA ALA A 117 2.15 -6.38 -3.55
C ALA A 117 2.52 -6.18 -2.08
N GLY A 118 1.61 -5.63 -1.27
CA GLY A 118 1.73 -5.49 0.17
C GLY A 118 0.36 -5.57 0.84
N GLN A 119 0.34 -5.90 2.11
CA GLN A 119 -0.88 -5.94 2.92
C GLN A 119 -0.54 -5.76 4.39
N THR A 120 -1.25 -4.87 5.08
CA THR A 120 -1.17 -4.72 6.53
C THR A 120 -2.46 -5.20 7.19
N ILE A 121 -2.33 -6.12 8.13
CA ILE A 121 -3.43 -6.63 8.96
C ILE A 121 -3.28 -6.01 10.34
N THR A 122 -4.22 -5.17 10.72
CA THR A 122 -4.24 -4.48 12.01
C THR A 122 -5.21 -5.15 12.95
N SER A 123 -4.75 -5.53 14.13
CA SER A 123 -5.58 -6.04 15.22
C SER A 123 -5.84 -4.90 16.19
N SER A 124 -7.11 -4.54 16.38
CA SER A 124 -7.53 -3.44 17.26
C SER A 124 -8.74 -3.83 18.10
N ASP A 125 -8.95 -3.10 19.21
CA ASP A 125 -10.15 -3.25 20.02
C ASP A 125 -11.38 -2.53 19.40
N SER A 126 -12.50 -2.59 20.12
CA SER A 126 -13.75 -1.94 19.70
C SER A 126 -13.68 -0.41 19.70
N ASN A 127 -12.66 0.17 20.31
CA ASN A 127 -12.42 1.62 20.37
C ASN A 127 -11.39 2.07 19.31
N GLY A 128 -10.84 1.14 18.52
CA GLY A 128 -9.85 1.43 17.48
C GLY A 128 -8.40 1.50 17.99
N PHE A 129 -8.12 0.99 19.21
CA PHE A 129 -6.74 0.92 19.71
C PHE A 129 -6.05 -0.33 19.20
N ILE A 130 -4.90 -0.14 18.55
CA ILE A 130 -4.08 -1.19 17.95
C ILE A 130 -3.39 -2.02 19.04
N PHE A 131 -3.46 -3.35 18.95
CA PHE A 131 -2.66 -4.24 19.80
C PHE A 131 -1.38 -4.68 19.09
N ASN A 132 -1.50 -5.02 17.82
CA ASN A 132 -0.40 -5.40 16.95
C ASN A 132 -0.79 -5.22 15.48
N THR A 133 0.22 -5.20 14.63
CA THR A 133 0.05 -5.21 13.19
C THR A 133 0.91 -6.29 12.54
N HIS A 134 0.44 -6.84 11.42
CA HIS A 134 1.21 -7.77 10.61
C HIS A 134 1.31 -7.22 9.18
N VAL A 135 2.49 -6.75 8.84
CA VAL A 135 2.86 -6.30 7.50
C VAL A 135 3.33 -7.50 6.68
N LEU A 136 2.69 -7.73 5.55
CA LEU A 136 3.02 -8.77 4.57
C LEU A 136 3.50 -8.10 3.30
N LEU A 137 4.72 -8.36 2.89
CA LEU A 137 5.33 -7.84 1.67
C LEU A 137 5.54 -8.99 0.67
N ALA A 138 5.31 -8.73 -0.61
CA ALA A 138 5.54 -9.69 -1.67
C ALA A 138 6.87 -9.42 -2.37
N GLU A 139 7.62 -10.48 -2.71
CA GLU A 139 8.75 -10.38 -3.64
C GLU A 139 8.25 -10.34 -5.09
N LYS A 140 7.07 -10.95 -5.36
CA LYS A 140 6.46 -11.04 -6.67
C LYS A 140 4.96 -10.73 -6.58
N ALA A 141 4.47 -9.90 -7.47
CA ALA A 141 3.05 -9.59 -7.62
C ALA A 141 2.69 -9.39 -9.10
N PHE A 142 1.43 -9.61 -9.45
CA PHE A 142 0.95 -9.51 -10.84
C PHE A 142 1.77 -10.36 -11.83
N GLY A 143 2.29 -11.51 -11.37
CA GLY A 143 3.12 -12.40 -12.18
C GLY A 143 4.54 -11.90 -12.45
N LYS A 144 4.97 -10.78 -11.85
CA LYS A 144 6.29 -10.16 -12.07
C LYS A 144 7.07 -10.03 -10.77
N GLN A 145 8.38 -10.21 -10.86
CA GLN A 145 9.30 -9.89 -9.76
C GLN A 145 9.30 -8.38 -9.51
N LEU A 146 9.13 -7.99 -8.26
CA LEU A 146 9.23 -6.59 -7.85
C LEU A 146 10.69 -6.17 -7.75
N ASN A 147 11.01 -4.98 -8.26
CA ASN A 147 12.36 -4.43 -8.08
C ASN A 147 12.52 -3.82 -6.68
N LYS A 148 13.75 -3.52 -6.30
CA LYS A 148 14.09 -2.99 -4.97
C LYS A 148 13.33 -1.71 -4.63
N ASN A 149 13.28 -0.75 -5.56
CA ASN A 149 12.58 0.52 -5.33
C ASN A 149 11.09 0.31 -5.09
N MET A 150 10.47 -0.65 -5.80
CA MET A 150 9.07 -0.99 -5.60
C MET A 150 8.84 -1.64 -4.24
N ILE A 151 9.71 -2.57 -3.82
CA ILE A 151 9.60 -3.22 -2.51
C ILE A 151 9.75 -2.18 -1.39
N GLU A 152 10.70 -1.26 -1.49
CA GLU A 152 10.88 -0.18 -0.52
C GLU A 152 9.66 0.76 -0.47
N TYR A 153 9.13 1.16 -1.63
CA TYR A 153 7.91 1.96 -1.70
C TYR A 153 6.73 1.26 -1.01
N ILE A 154 6.52 -0.03 -1.33
CA ILE A 154 5.46 -0.82 -0.72
C ILE A 154 5.69 -0.94 0.79
N ALA A 155 6.91 -1.16 1.24
CA ALA A 155 7.23 -1.21 2.66
C ALA A 155 6.89 0.11 3.37
N LYS A 156 7.21 1.26 2.78
CA LYS A 156 6.82 2.58 3.31
C LYS A 156 5.30 2.72 3.40
N HIS A 157 4.56 2.32 2.36
CA HIS A 157 3.10 2.34 2.34
C HIS A 157 2.51 1.47 3.46
N GLU A 158 2.95 0.23 3.56
CA GLU A 158 2.43 -0.73 4.55
C GLU A 158 2.79 -0.34 6.00
N ILE A 159 3.96 0.26 6.22
CA ILE A 159 4.31 0.82 7.53
C ILE A 159 3.39 1.99 7.87
N GLY A 160 2.98 2.82 6.90
CA GLY A 160 1.96 3.84 7.11
C GLY A 160 0.64 3.27 7.64
N HIS A 161 0.19 2.13 7.09
CA HIS A 161 -0.96 1.40 7.65
C HIS A 161 -0.68 0.88 9.06
N ALA A 162 0.53 0.37 9.32
CA ALA A 162 0.92 -0.07 10.66
C ALA A 162 0.94 1.08 11.66
N LEU A 163 1.13 2.31 11.23
CA LEU A 163 1.04 3.53 12.05
C LEU A 163 -0.39 4.05 12.24
N GLY A 164 -1.39 3.38 11.66
CA GLY A 164 -2.81 3.72 11.81
C GLY A 164 -3.42 4.53 10.67
N LEU A 165 -2.68 4.77 9.59
CA LEU A 165 -3.22 5.44 8.41
C LEU A 165 -4.05 4.48 7.55
N GLY A 166 -5.15 4.97 6.98
CA GLY A 166 -5.85 4.36 5.87
C GLY A 166 -5.35 4.91 4.54
N HIS A 167 -6.13 4.72 3.48
CA HIS A 167 -5.76 5.25 2.17
C HIS A 167 -6.06 6.75 2.04
N ALA A 168 -5.26 7.42 1.20
CA ALA A 168 -5.51 8.78 0.74
C ALA A 168 -6.28 8.77 -0.59
N ASN A 169 -7.09 9.81 -0.81
CA ASN A 169 -7.88 9.96 -2.04
C ASN A 169 -7.14 10.75 -3.14
N PHE A 170 -5.85 11.00 -2.98
CA PHE A 170 -5.02 11.73 -3.95
C PHE A 170 -3.74 10.96 -4.29
N LYS A 171 -3.29 11.09 -5.53
CA LYS A 171 -2.21 10.25 -6.11
C LYS A 171 -0.81 10.62 -5.62
N GLU A 172 -0.62 11.83 -5.10
CA GLU A 172 0.67 12.30 -4.59
C GLU A 172 1.01 11.76 -3.21
N SER A 173 0.05 11.12 -2.54
CA SER A 173 0.25 10.50 -1.22
C SER A 173 0.95 9.14 -1.35
N ILE A 174 1.88 8.87 -0.44
CA ILE A 174 2.43 7.54 -0.25
C ILE A 174 1.34 6.54 0.17
N MET A 175 0.25 7.03 0.81
CA MET A 175 -0.92 6.25 1.20
C MET A 175 -1.97 6.13 0.10
N SER A 176 -1.67 6.50 -1.14
CA SER A 176 -2.56 6.21 -2.26
C SER A 176 -2.76 4.70 -2.43
N SER A 177 -4.00 4.25 -2.68
CA SER A 177 -4.31 2.83 -2.95
C SER A 177 -3.69 2.30 -4.25
N LEU A 178 -3.18 3.20 -5.10
CA LEU A 178 -2.48 2.87 -6.34
C LEU A 178 -1.01 3.27 -6.23
N VAL A 179 -0.14 2.39 -6.71
CA VAL A 179 1.31 2.66 -6.73
C VAL A 179 1.63 3.63 -7.86
N TYR A 180 2.06 4.83 -7.51
CA TYR A 180 2.55 5.83 -8.45
C TYR A 180 4.06 6.00 -8.28
N HIS A 181 4.84 5.66 -9.30
CA HIS A 181 6.32 5.69 -9.26
C HIS A 181 6.93 7.08 -9.00
N SER A 182 6.14 8.15 -9.07
CA SER A 182 6.63 9.53 -8.98
C SER A 182 6.60 10.14 -7.58
N HIS A 183 5.96 9.50 -6.60
CA HIS A 183 5.77 10.06 -5.26
C HIS A 183 6.16 9.05 -4.20
N ASN A 184 7.35 9.20 -3.66
CA ASN A 184 7.95 8.29 -2.68
C ASN A 184 8.22 9.00 -1.34
N GLU A 185 7.64 10.20 -1.17
CA GLU A 185 7.88 11.04 0.00
C GLU A 185 6.65 11.12 0.90
N ILE A 186 6.90 11.14 2.22
CA ILE A 186 5.88 11.40 3.22
C ILE A 186 5.56 12.89 3.17
N SER A 187 4.33 13.23 2.82
CA SER A 187 3.86 14.61 2.75
C SER A 187 3.48 15.17 4.12
N ASP A 188 3.20 16.47 4.18
CA ASP A 188 2.64 17.10 5.36
C ASP A 188 1.30 16.51 5.78
N CYS A 189 0.56 15.94 4.82
CA CYS A 189 -0.72 15.31 5.07
C CYS A 189 -0.54 14.02 5.91
N GLU A 190 0.37 13.14 5.54
CA GLU A 190 0.66 11.93 6.32
C GLU A 190 1.22 12.28 7.71
N ARG A 191 2.12 13.26 7.79
CA ARG A 191 2.67 13.72 9.08
C ARG A 191 1.57 14.23 10.02
N LYS A 192 0.67 15.06 9.51
CA LYS A 192 -0.49 15.57 10.27
C LYS A 192 -1.45 14.46 10.66
N ALA A 193 -1.70 13.49 9.75
CA ALA A 193 -2.60 12.38 10.03
C ALA A 193 -2.07 11.47 11.15
N ILE A 194 -0.76 11.18 11.17
CA ILE A 194 -0.13 10.42 12.26
C ILE A 194 -0.17 11.21 13.57
N ALA A 195 0.13 12.51 13.52
CA ALA A 195 0.05 13.36 14.71
C ALA A 195 -1.39 13.40 15.27
N GLU A 196 -2.39 13.52 14.40
CA GLU A 196 -3.81 13.47 14.79
C GLU A 196 -4.21 12.11 15.35
N ALA A 197 -3.80 11.02 14.71
CA ALA A 197 -4.04 9.65 15.19
C ALA A 197 -3.44 9.41 16.59
N ASN A 198 -2.36 10.10 16.95
CA ASN A 198 -1.62 9.89 18.19
C ASN A 198 -1.73 11.07 19.18
N LYS A 199 -2.59 12.05 18.91
CA LYS A 199 -2.75 13.23 19.80
C LYS A 199 -3.19 12.90 21.22
N TRP A 200 -3.92 11.79 21.42
CA TRP A 200 -4.35 11.29 22.71
C TRP A 200 -3.16 10.85 23.59
N LYS A 201 -1.95 10.64 23.01
CA LYS A 201 -0.71 10.42 23.76
C LYS A 201 -0.40 11.55 24.76
N LEU A 202 -0.94 12.73 24.52
CA LEU A 202 -0.79 13.95 25.35
C LEU A 202 -1.96 14.15 26.31
N ILE A 203 -3.00 13.28 26.28
CA ILE A 203 -4.22 13.41 27.07
C ILE A 203 -4.23 12.33 28.13
N ASP A 204 -4.51 12.71 29.37
CA ASP A 204 -4.67 11.79 30.50
C ASP A 204 -5.67 10.67 30.17
N ASN A 205 -5.36 9.44 30.59
CA ASN A 205 -6.08 8.19 30.27
C ASN A 205 -7.59 8.21 30.60
N SER A 206 -8.08 9.20 31.37
CA SER A 206 -9.49 9.33 31.74
C SER A 206 -10.39 9.89 30.64
N SER A 207 -9.84 10.45 29.57
CA SER A 207 -10.57 11.16 28.52
C SER A 207 -10.22 10.68 27.09
N ILE A 208 -9.86 9.41 26.93
CA ILE A 208 -9.58 8.85 25.61
C ILE A 208 -10.86 8.92 24.76
N PRO A 209 -10.90 9.72 23.68
CA PRO A 209 -12.06 9.76 22.82
C PRO A 209 -12.25 8.36 22.24
N LYS A 210 -13.43 7.77 22.45
CA LYS A 210 -13.81 6.57 21.69
C LYS A 210 -13.68 6.94 20.21
N LEU A 211 -12.71 6.38 19.53
CA LEU A 211 -12.70 6.45 18.07
C LEU A 211 -14.02 5.85 17.61
N ASN A 212 -14.90 6.73 17.18
CA ASN A 212 -16.21 6.31 16.67
C ASN A 212 -15.93 5.32 15.54
N LYS A 213 -16.72 4.25 15.41
CA LYS A 213 -16.63 3.25 14.32
C LYS A 213 -16.71 3.86 12.92
N ASN A 214 -16.96 5.16 12.83
CA ASN A 214 -16.95 5.91 11.59
C ASN A 214 -15.50 6.24 11.24
N LYS A 215 -15.12 5.92 10.00
CA LYS A 215 -13.83 6.31 9.44
C LYS A 215 -13.57 7.79 9.67
N VAL A 216 -12.42 8.10 10.25
CA VAL A 216 -12.01 9.49 10.47
C VAL A 216 -11.15 9.90 9.28
N TYR A 217 -11.46 11.05 8.69
CA TYR A 217 -10.69 11.61 7.58
C TYR A 217 -10.07 12.94 8.00
N LEU A 218 -8.77 13.06 7.76
CA LEU A 218 -8.06 14.33 7.87
C LEU A 218 -8.10 15.04 6.51
N LEU A 219 -8.50 16.29 6.51
CA LEU A 219 -8.38 17.17 5.34
C LEU A 219 -6.95 17.69 5.24
N CYS A 220 -6.35 17.53 4.09
CA CYS A 220 -5.03 18.00 3.76
C CYS A 220 -5.14 19.40 3.11
#